data_175257311155078a497711d9dbd00250
#
_entry.id   175257311155078a497711d9dbd00250
#
_cell.length_a   1.000
_cell.length_b   1.000
_cell.length_c   1.000
_cell.angle_alpha   90.00
_cell.angle_beta   90.00
_cell.angle_gamma   90.00
#
_symmetry.space_group_name_H-M   'P 1'
#
loop_
_entity.id
_entity.type
_entity.pdbx_description
1 polymer ?
#
loop_
_entity_poly.entity_id
_entity_poly.type
_entity_poly.pdbx_seq_one_letter_code
_entity_poly.pdbx_strand_id
1 'polypeptide(L)'
;GTTHEIEADHVVVAMGPWATRASEWFGIKVPMTGIRSTSVMYEASEAVMKEPAALFCGEDANGCHLEVYPRSTGEVYICGIGGSQYINEERLLPGGDCDRSDKITEDPSRVAAAMRSFGGMSQSIGGDGKKPLVTQACMRPCAPDALPILGPVDGISNAYMATAGNCWGILWSPVAGEIIADLITKGKSAINIKPFSPTRFMQRGARGRGRKMRTEEVGEQW
;
A
#
# COMPACT_ATOMS: atom_id res chain seq x y z
N GLY A 1 9.56 -8.16 24.15
CA GLY A 1 8.62 -7.05 24.25
C GLY A 1 7.63 -7.31 25.38
N THR A 2 7.08 -6.26 25.97
CA THR A 2 6.01 -6.37 26.98
C THR A 2 4.68 -6.64 26.27
N THR A 3 3.93 -7.58 26.80
CA THR A 3 2.54 -7.83 26.37
C THR A 3 1.63 -6.90 27.16
N HIS A 4 0.71 -6.24 26.45
CA HIS A 4 -0.32 -5.39 27.05
C HIS A 4 -1.69 -5.95 26.64
N GLU A 5 -2.63 -5.93 27.59
CA GLU A 5 -4.03 -6.29 27.35
C GLU A 5 -4.84 -5.00 27.25
N ILE A 6 -5.69 -4.90 26.24
CA ILE A 6 -6.57 -3.76 26.00
C ILE A 6 -7.98 -4.32 25.81
N GLU A 7 -8.93 -3.93 26.67
CA GLU A 7 -10.34 -4.23 26.48
C GLU A 7 -10.91 -3.35 25.35
N ALA A 8 -11.63 -3.97 24.42
CA ALA A 8 -12.28 -3.29 23.31
C ALA A 8 -13.58 -4.00 22.90
N ASP A 9 -14.64 -3.25 22.64
CA ASP A 9 -15.90 -3.80 22.15
C ASP A 9 -15.77 -4.30 20.71
N HIS A 10 -14.93 -3.63 19.89
CA HIS A 10 -14.70 -3.95 18.49
C HIS A 10 -13.23 -3.87 18.12
N VAL A 11 -12.78 -4.73 17.23
CA VAL A 11 -11.42 -4.73 16.69
C VAL A 11 -11.47 -4.57 15.17
N VAL A 12 -10.70 -3.62 14.65
CA VAL A 12 -10.55 -3.40 13.20
C VAL A 12 -9.09 -3.65 12.82
N VAL A 13 -8.83 -4.66 11.99
CA VAL A 13 -7.50 -4.95 11.45
C VAL A 13 -7.29 -4.13 10.19
N ALA A 14 -6.50 -3.05 10.31
CA ALA A 14 -6.14 -2.12 9.23
C ALA A 14 -4.61 -2.01 9.08
N MET A 15 -3.91 -3.16 9.06
CA MET A 15 -2.45 -3.26 9.20
C MET A 15 -1.71 -3.31 7.85
N GLY A 16 -2.36 -2.87 6.76
CA GLY A 16 -1.74 -2.92 5.43
C GLY A 16 -1.28 -4.34 5.05
N PRO A 17 -0.06 -4.53 4.53
CA PRO A 17 0.40 -5.85 4.11
C PRO A 17 0.58 -6.84 5.28
N TRP A 18 0.79 -6.34 6.49
CA TRP A 18 0.90 -7.20 7.69
C TRP A 18 -0.44 -7.71 8.22
N ALA A 19 -1.56 -7.33 7.61
CA ALA A 19 -2.87 -7.87 7.95
C ALA A 19 -2.98 -9.40 7.69
N THR A 20 -2.05 -9.99 6.93
CA THR A 20 -1.92 -11.45 6.79
C THR A 20 -1.78 -12.16 8.14
N ARG A 21 -1.24 -11.49 9.18
CA ARG A 21 -1.13 -12.01 10.55
C ARG A 21 -2.48 -12.34 11.19
N ALA A 22 -3.55 -11.69 10.73
CA ALA A 22 -4.90 -11.98 11.19
C ALA A 22 -5.38 -13.39 10.81
N SER A 23 -4.69 -14.05 9.88
CA SER A 23 -4.96 -15.46 9.55
C SER A 23 -4.83 -16.36 10.78
N GLU A 24 -3.77 -16.15 11.57
CA GLU A 24 -3.53 -16.90 12.81
C GLU A 24 -4.52 -16.51 13.91
N TRP A 25 -4.79 -15.21 14.07
CA TRP A 25 -5.64 -14.70 15.14
C TRP A 25 -7.11 -15.13 14.99
N PHE A 26 -7.59 -15.18 13.77
CA PHE A 26 -9.01 -15.41 13.48
C PHE A 26 -9.28 -16.79 12.86
N GLY A 27 -8.26 -17.61 12.61
CA GLY A 27 -8.44 -18.90 11.96
C GLY A 27 -8.97 -18.82 10.53
N ILE A 28 -8.73 -17.71 9.83
CA ILE A 28 -9.15 -17.45 8.44
C ILE A 28 -7.94 -17.36 7.51
N LYS A 29 -8.16 -17.36 6.20
CA LYS A 29 -7.10 -17.15 5.21
C LYS A 29 -7.11 -15.70 4.74
N VAL A 30 -6.07 -14.95 5.05
CA VAL A 30 -5.85 -13.55 4.63
C VAL A 30 -4.58 -13.48 3.75
N PRO A 31 -4.64 -13.95 2.50
CA PRO A 31 -3.46 -13.96 1.63
C PRO A 31 -3.08 -12.55 1.22
N MET A 32 -1.79 -12.24 1.32
CA MET A 32 -1.28 -10.90 1.05
C MET A 32 0.05 -10.93 0.31
N THR A 33 0.20 -10.06 -0.66
CA THR A 33 1.48 -9.68 -1.26
C THR A 33 1.75 -8.22 -0.89
N GLY A 34 2.93 -7.95 -0.36
CA GLY A 34 3.41 -6.58 -0.18
C GLY A 34 4.10 -6.11 -1.47
N ILE A 35 3.73 -4.93 -1.99
CA ILE A 35 4.43 -4.34 -3.14
C ILE A 35 5.29 -3.21 -2.62
N ARG A 36 6.59 -3.47 -2.48
CA ARG A 36 7.57 -2.51 -1.97
C ARG A 36 8.03 -1.58 -3.08
N SER A 37 7.81 -0.29 -2.90
CA SER A 37 8.17 0.75 -3.86
C SER A 37 9.03 1.82 -3.20
N THR A 38 10.04 2.29 -3.91
CA THR A 38 10.92 3.39 -3.49
C THR A 38 10.28 4.73 -3.86
N SER A 39 10.48 5.73 -3.00
CA SER A 39 10.14 7.13 -3.27
C SER A 39 11.21 8.05 -2.71
N VAL A 40 11.27 9.27 -3.24
CA VAL A 40 12.23 10.29 -2.81
C VAL A 40 11.51 11.62 -2.59
N MET A 41 12.07 12.46 -1.71
CA MET A 41 11.61 13.82 -1.52
C MET A 41 12.75 14.79 -1.64
N TYR A 42 12.51 15.91 -2.32
CA TYR A 42 13.44 17.04 -2.42
C TYR A 42 12.86 18.24 -1.69
N GLU A 43 13.75 19.06 -1.14
CA GLU A 43 13.40 20.39 -0.70
C GLU A 43 13.11 21.28 -1.93
N ALA A 44 12.09 22.10 -1.84
CA ALA A 44 11.67 22.97 -2.93
C ALA A 44 11.64 24.44 -2.52
N SER A 45 11.51 25.32 -3.50
CA SER A 45 11.35 26.75 -3.30
C SER A 45 9.92 27.13 -2.93
N GLU A 46 9.75 28.33 -2.39
CA GLU A 46 8.44 28.91 -2.10
C GLU A 46 7.50 28.99 -3.33
N ALA A 47 8.08 29.11 -4.54
CA ALA A 47 7.29 29.10 -5.77
C ALA A 47 6.64 27.72 -6.02
N VAL A 48 7.33 26.63 -5.70
CA VAL A 48 6.81 25.26 -5.84
C VAL A 48 5.72 24.98 -4.81
N MET A 49 5.82 25.56 -3.60
CA MET A 49 4.78 25.41 -2.56
C MET A 49 3.41 25.94 -3.00
N LYS A 50 3.39 26.86 -3.93
CA LYS A 50 2.17 27.47 -4.49
C LYS A 50 1.67 26.78 -5.77
N GLU A 51 2.46 25.84 -6.30
CA GLU A 51 2.11 25.10 -7.51
C GLU A 51 1.11 23.97 -7.16
N PRO A 52 -0.13 24.02 -7.68
CA PRO A 52 -1.14 23.02 -7.35
C PRO A 52 -1.08 21.77 -8.23
N ALA A 53 -0.26 21.78 -9.31
CA ALA A 53 -0.27 20.72 -10.31
C ALA A 53 0.72 19.61 -9.99
N ALA A 54 0.23 18.37 -9.98
CA ALA A 54 1.08 17.19 -10.03
C ALA A 54 1.47 16.87 -11.49
N LEU A 55 2.67 16.30 -11.69
CA LEU A 55 3.12 15.83 -12.99
C LEU A 55 3.09 14.31 -13.04
N PHE A 56 2.56 13.75 -14.12
CA PHE A 56 2.60 12.34 -14.45
C PHE A 56 3.39 12.16 -15.74
N CYS A 57 4.53 11.51 -15.65
CA CYS A 57 5.49 11.43 -16.74
C CYS A 57 5.42 10.06 -17.41
N GLY A 58 5.68 10.03 -18.71
CA GLY A 58 5.93 8.77 -19.43
C GLY A 58 7.23 8.12 -18.97
N GLU A 59 7.39 6.83 -19.27
CA GLU A 59 8.59 6.08 -18.94
C GLU A 59 9.80 6.65 -19.69
N ASP A 60 10.90 6.84 -18.97
CA ASP A 60 12.17 7.35 -19.50
C ASP A 60 13.21 6.23 -19.66
N ALA A 61 14.41 6.60 -20.17
CA ALA A 61 15.53 5.68 -20.37
C ALA A 61 16.07 5.05 -19.07
N ASN A 62 15.70 5.56 -17.89
CA ASN A 62 16.06 5.00 -16.59
C ASN A 62 15.01 4.01 -16.06
N GLY A 63 13.94 3.74 -16.82
CA GLY A 63 12.80 2.93 -16.43
C GLY A 63 11.97 3.59 -15.29
N CYS A 64 11.88 4.92 -15.32
CA CYS A 64 11.07 5.71 -14.41
C CYS A 64 9.91 6.35 -15.17
N HIS A 65 8.71 6.28 -14.61
CA HIS A 65 7.52 7.02 -15.03
C HIS A 65 7.10 7.95 -13.90
N LEU A 66 7.95 8.97 -13.63
CA LEU A 66 7.86 9.76 -12.43
C LEU A 66 6.47 10.40 -12.24
N GLU A 67 5.98 10.28 -11.02
CA GLU A 67 4.90 11.09 -10.50
C GLU A 67 5.48 12.10 -9.53
N VAL A 68 5.31 13.40 -9.83
CA VAL A 68 5.93 14.51 -9.10
C VAL A 68 4.83 15.32 -8.42
N TYR A 69 4.86 15.37 -7.10
CA TYR A 69 3.84 16.03 -6.28
C TYR A 69 4.45 17.17 -5.47
N PRO A 70 4.23 18.44 -5.86
CA PRO A 70 4.53 19.58 -5.01
C PRO A 70 3.66 19.52 -3.74
N ARG A 71 4.26 19.80 -2.59
CA ARG A 71 3.56 19.86 -1.30
C ARG A 71 3.52 21.28 -0.77
N SER A 72 2.43 21.65 -0.12
CA SER A 72 2.28 22.94 0.56
C SER A 72 3.26 23.16 1.70
N THR A 73 3.88 22.08 2.19
CA THR A 73 4.90 22.07 3.23
C THR A 73 6.32 22.38 2.71
N GLY A 74 6.51 22.48 1.39
CA GLY A 74 7.76 22.90 0.76
C GLY A 74 8.61 21.78 0.19
N GLU A 75 8.13 20.53 0.21
CA GLU A 75 8.82 19.41 -0.43
C GLU A 75 8.22 19.09 -1.80
N VAL A 76 9.01 18.46 -2.64
CA VAL A 76 8.56 17.76 -3.84
C VAL A 76 8.68 16.27 -3.59
N TYR A 77 7.54 15.59 -3.47
CA TYR A 77 7.46 14.14 -3.34
C TYR A 77 7.44 13.49 -4.73
N ILE A 78 8.25 12.45 -4.90
CA ILE A 78 8.41 11.77 -6.18
C ILE A 78 8.26 10.26 -5.96
N CYS A 79 7.35 9.65 -6.71
CA CYS A 79 7.18 8.22 -6.85
C CYS A 79 7.10 7.83 -8.33
N GLY A 80 6.55 6.65 -8.68
CA GLY A 80 6.58 6.18 -10.05
C GLY A 80 7.99 5.84 -10.54
N ILE A 81 8.87 5.45 -9.62
CA ILE A 81 10.29 5.21 -9.92
C ILE A 81 10.51 3.87 -10.64
N GLY A 82 9.51 2.99 -10.66
CA GLY A 82 9.61 1.65 -11.22
C GLY A 82 10.38 0.66 -10.32
N GLY A 83 10.53 -0.58 -10.78
CA GLY A 83 11.30 -1.61 -10.08
C GLY A 83 10.71 -2.03 -8.72
N SER A 84 9.39 -1.97 -8.55
CA SER A 84 8.72 -2.43 -7.34
C SER A 84 9.01 -3.90 -7.07
N GLN A 85 9.20 -4.27 -5.81
CA GLN A 85 9.44 -5.65 -5.40
C GLN A 85 8.18 -6.27 -4.80
N TYR A 86 7.91 -7.51 -5.20
CA TYR A 86 6.79 -8.29 -4.71
C TYR A 86 7.24 -9.14 -3.52
N ILE A 87 6.73 -8.82 -2.35
CA ILE A 87 7.06 -9.46 -1.08
C ILE A 87 5.97 -10.47 -0.76
N ASN A 88 6.33 -11.74 -0.78
CA ASN A 88 5.40 -12.83 -0.48
C ASN A 88 5.00 -12.86 1.00
N GLU A 89 3.96 -13.63 1.30
CA GLU A 89 3.38 -13.75 2.64
C GLU A 89 4.39 -14.20 3.69
N GLU A 90 5.27 -15.16 3.36
CA GLU A 90 6.28 -15.71 4.30
C GLU A 90 7.23 -14.64 4.82
N ARG A 91 7.60 -13.66 3.99
CA ARG A 91 8.45 -12.54 4.37
C ARG A 91 7.75 -11.47 5.22
N LEU A 92 6.40 -11.44 5.18
CA LEU A 92 5.55 -10.53 5.95
C LEU A 92 5.18 -11.07 7.33
N LEU A 93 5.26 -12.39 7.51
CA LEU A 93 4.95 -13.06 8.78
C LEU A 93 6.08 -12.89 9.81
N PRO A 94 5.82 -13.09 11.10
CA PRO A 94 6.82 -12.98 12.16
C PRO A 94 8.08 -13.80 11.88
N GLY A 95 9.24 -13.16 11.96
CA GLY A 95 10.54 -13.74 11.63
C GLY A 95 10.99 -13.54 10.18
N GLY A 96 10.12 -13.05 9.30
CA GLY A 96 10.49 -12.65 7.96
C GLY A 96 11.31 -11.36 7.93
N ASP A 97 12.01 -11.13 6.83
CA ASP A 97 12.84 -9.94 6.64
C ASP A 97 12.03 -8.65 6.37
N CYS A 98 10.73 -8.78 6.10
CA CYS A 98 9.77 -7.70 5.88
C CYS A 98 8.59 -7.73 6.88
N ASP A 99 8.76 -8.37 8.05
CA ASP A 99 7.68 -8.57 9.02
C ASP A 99 7.26 -7.30 9.79
N ARG A 100 7.99 -6.19 9.62
CA ARG A 100 7.72 -4.90 10.30
C ARG A 100 8.08 -3.74 9.38
N SER A 101 7.43 -2.60 9.62
CA SER A 101 7.62 -1.39 8.78
C SER A 101 9.03 -0.82 8.84
N ASP A 102 9.72 -0.94 9.96
CA ASP A 102 11.09 -0.46 10.16
C ASP A 102 12.15 -1.30 9.41
N LYS A 103 11.77 -2.48 8.89
CA LYS A 103 12.61 -3.30 8.01
C LYS A 103 12.42 -3.00 6.52
N ILE A 104 11.50 -2.09 6.17
CA ILE A 104 11.22 -1.76 4.77
C ILE A 104 12.11 -0.60 4.38
N THR A 105 13.12 -0.88 3.55
CA THR A 105 14.10 0.10 3.08
C THR A 105 13.98 0.32 1.58
N GLU A 106 14.40 1.48 1.13
CA GLU A 106 14.47 1.85 -0.29
C GLU A 106 15.48 0.99 -1.06
N ASP A 107 15.29 0.91 -2.36
CA ASP A 107 16.26 0.33 -3.28
C ASP A 107 17.25 1.42 -3.76
N PRO A 108 18.55 1.34 -3.42
CA PRO A 108 19.52 2.35 -3.79
C PRO A 108 19.64 2.54 -5.32
N SER A 109 19.44 1.47 -6.11
CA SER A 109 19.49 1.55 -7.58
C SER A 109 18.33 2.39 -8.12
N ARG A 110 17.15 2.26 -7.50
CA ARG A 110 15.95 3.04 -7.87
C ARG A 110 16.05 4.48 -7.39
N VAL A 111 16.65 4.74 -6.24
CA VAL A 111 16.99 6.10 -5.80
C VAL A 111 17.89 6.76 -6.82
N ALA A 112 18.96 6.08 -7.27
CA ALA A 112 19.88 6.62 -8.28
C ALA A 112 19.18 6.85 -9.64
N ALA A 113 18.25 5.98 -10.04
CA ALA A 113 17.44 6.18 -11.25
C ALA A 113 16.55 7.42 -11.13
N ALA A 114 15.82 7.57 -10.01
CA ALA A 114 14.99 8.74 -9.74
C ALA A 114 15.81 10.05 -9.77
N MET A 115 17.00 10.06 -9.18
CA MET A 115 17.90 11.22 -9.19
C MET A 115 18.30 11.63 -10.61
N ARG A 116 18.62 10.66 -11.48
CA ARG A 116 18.95 10.96 -12.88
C ARG A 116 17.73 11.50 -13.64
N SER A 117 16.59 10.84 -13.50
CA SER A 117 15.36 11.23 -14.19
C SER A 117 14.88 12.61 -13.74
N PHE A 118 14.79 12.84 -12.44
CA PHE A 118 14.32 14.12 -11.91
C PHE A 118 15.34 15.25 -12.12
N GLY A 119 16.65 14.95 -12.04
CA GLY A 119 17.71 15.91 -12.37
C GLY A 119 17.65 16.40 -13.82
N GLY A 120 17.26 15.53 -14.75
CA GLY A 120 16.98 15.90 -16.13
C GLY A 120 15.74 16.79 -16.31
N MET A 121 14.74 16.63 -15.45
CA MET A 121 13.50 17.42 -15.49
C MET A 121 13.64 18.80 -14.83
N SER A 122 14.35 18.87 -13.71
CA SER A 122 14.50 20.10 -12.92
C SER A 122 15.93 20.31 -12.46
N GLN A 123 16.65 21.18 -13.18
CA GLN A 123 18.01 21.57 -12.81
C GLN A 123 18.03 22.31 -11.46
N SER A 124 16.99 23.11 -11.18
CA SER A 124 16.94 23.92 -9.95
C SER A 124 16.70 23.11 -8.67
N ILE A 125 16.00 21.97 -8.76
CA ILE A 125 15.64 21.16 -7.60
C ILE A 125 16.43 19.85 -7.54
N GLY A 126 16.56 19.14 -8.66
CA GLY A 126 17.17 17.81 -8.74
C GLY A 126 18.47 17.75 -9.53
N GLY A 127 18.89 18.87 -10.18
CA GLY A 127 20.10 18.92 -10.99
C GLY A 127 21.38 19.10 -10.18
N ASP A 128 22.54 19.15 -10.90
CA ASP A 128 23.88 19.46 -10.35
C ASP A 128 24.28 18.57 -9.13
N GLY A 129 23.90 17.29 -9.15
CA GLY A 129 24.24 16.35 -8.08
C GLY A 129 23.50 16.57 -6.77
N LYS A 130 22.45 17.37 -6.77
CA LYS A 130 21.56 17.54 -5.60
C LYS A 130 20.98 16.21 -5.17
N LYS A 131 21.00 15.99 -3.87
CA LYS A 131 20.47 14.75 -3.27
C LYS A 131 19.06 14.97 -2.73
N PRO A 132 18.24 13.92 -2.72
CA PRO A 132 16.96 13.97 -2.01
C PRO A 132 17.18 14.30 -0.53
N LEU A 133 16.25 15.06 0.05
CA LEU A 133 16.13 15.28 1.49
C LEU A 133 15.82 13.98 2.22
N VAL A 134 14.93 13.17 1.63
CA VAL A 134 14.50 11.87 2.17
C VAL A 134 14.46 10.84 1.04
N THR A 135 14.98 9.66 1.34
CA THR A 135 14.77 8.44 0.57
C THR A 135 13.99 7.46 1.44
N GLN A 136 12.99 6.82 0.91
CA GLN A 136 12.13 5.92 1.69
C GLN A 136 11.53 4.84 0.81
N ALA A 137 11.03 3.78 1.46
CA ALA A 137 10.17 2.81 0.84
C ALA A 137 8.85 2.70 1.58
N CYS A 138 7.80 2.40 0.83
CA CYS A 138 6.53 1.99 1.38
C CYS A 138 6.09 0.67 0.77
N MET A 139 5.10 0.02 1.41
CA MET A 139 4.63 -1.29 0.95
C MET A 139 3.12 -1.26 0.80
N ARG A 140 2.65 -1.42 -0.44
CA ARG A 140 1.23 -1.50 -0.76
C ARG A 140 0.71 -2.91 -0.46
N PRO A 141 -0.44 -3.06 0.21
CA PRO A 141 -1.07 -4.36 0.47
C PRO A 141 -1.89 -4.81 -0.74
N CYS A 142 -1.63 -5.99 -1.27
CA CYS A 142 -2.36 -6.52 -2.41
C CYS A 142 -2.87 -7.93 -2.16
N ALA A 143 -4.18 -8.13 -2.26
CA ALA A 143 -4.79 -9.46 -2.25
C ALA A 143 -4.66 -10.15 -3.62
N PRO A 144 -4.71 -11.49 -3.71
CA PRO A 144 -4.52 -12.23 -4.98
C PRO A 144 -5.53 -11.92 -6.08
N ASP A 145 -6.67 -11.35 -5.74
CA ASP A 145 -7.73 -10.94 -6.68
C ASP A 145 -7.76 -9.43 -6.94
N ALA A 146 -6.76 -8.69 -6.42
CA ALA A 146 -6.64 -7.24 -6.50
C ALA A 146 -7.78 -6.44 -5.87
N LEU A 147 -8.70 -7.08 -5.16
CA LEU A 147 -9.82 -6.43 -4.48
C LEU A 147 -9.49 -6.17 -3.01
N PRO A 148 -10.00 -5.09 -2.42
CA PRO A 148 -9.87 -4.85 -0.98
C PRO A 148 -10.39 -6.03 -0.14
N ILE A 149 -9.84 -6.18 1.06
CA ILE A 149 -10.40 -7.04 2.10
C ILE A 149 -11.10 -6.11 3.09
N LEU A 150 -12.44 -6.13 3.08
CA LEU A 150 -13.25 -5.15 3.80
C LEU A 150 -14.53 -5.79 4.33
N GLY A 151 -14.76 -5.65 5.63
CA GLY A 151 -16.00 -6.11 6.26
C GLY A 151 -15.78 -6.93 7.54
N PRO A 152 -16.85 -7.54 8.06
CA PRO A 152 -16.79 -8.36 9.27
C PRO A 152 -16.04 -9.66 9.00
N VAL A 153 -15.42 -10.19 10.04
CA VAL A 153 -14.80 -11.53 10.04
C VAL A 153 -15.89 -12.54 10.41
N ASP A 154 -16.28 -13.39 9.46
CA ASP A 154 -17.33 -14.38 9.69
C ASP A 154 -16.99 -15.29 10.89
N GLY A 155 -17.96 -15.48 11.79
CA GLY A 155 -17.81 -16.27 13.00
C GLY A 155 -17.23 -15.53 14.21
N ILE A 156 -16.85 -14.25 14.06
CA ILE A 156 -16.35 -13.40 15.15
C ILE A 156 -17.16 -12.09 15.17
N SER A 157 -18.01 -11.93 16.17
CA SER A 157 -19.07 -10.91 16.20
C SER A 157 -18.57 -9.46 16.25
N ASN A 158 -17.33 -9.23 16.66
CA ASN A 158 -16.78 -7.89 16.90
C ASN A 158 -15.45 -7.63 16.19
N ALA A 159 -15.08 -8.46 15.20
CA ALA A 159 -13.86 -8.30 14.42
C ALA A 159 -14.17 -7.90 12.98
N TYR A 160 -13.39 -6.93 12.49
CA TYR A 160 -13.52 -6.38 11.13
C TYR A 160 -12.15 -6.28 10.48
N MET A 161 -12.13 -6.24 9.16
CA MET A 161 -10.92 -5.99 8.37
C MET A 161 -11.13 -4.83 7.41
N ALA A 162 -10.09 -4.02 7.21
CA ALA A 162 -10.02 -2.96 6.20
C ALA A 162 -8.57 -2.87 5.68
N THR A 163 -8.27 -3.61 4.61
CA THR A 163 -6.92 -3.71 4.05
C THR A 163 -6.93 -4.05 2.56
N ALA A 164 -5.77 -4.31 1.97
CA ALA A 164 -5.60 -4.69 0.57
C ALA A 164 -6.11 -3.65 -0.44
N GLY A 165 -6.04 -2.36 -0.11
CA GLY A 165 -6.43 -1.27 -1.01
C GLY A 165 -5.48 -1.06 -2.20
N ASN A 166 -4.35 -1.77 -2.28
CA ASN A 166 -3.33 -1.66 -3.31
C ASN A 166 -2.91 -0.19 -3.54
N CYS A 167 -2.80 0.27 -4.78
CA CYS A 167 -2.51 1.66 -5.16
C CYS A 167 -3.69 2.63 -4.89
N TRP A 168 -4.90 2.12 -4.70
CA TRP A 168 -6.11 2.90 -4.49
C TRP A 168 -6.47 3.14 -3.01
N GLY A 169 -5.62 2.68 -2.09
CA GLY A 169 -5.92 2.69 -0.65
C GLY A 169 -6.27 4.08 -0.13
N ILE A 170 -5.55 5.14 -0.56
CA ILE A 170 -5.84 6.53 -0.15
C ILE A 170 -7.21 6.97 -0.68
N LEU A 171 -7.49 6.71 -1.97
CA LEU A 171 -8.75 7.09 -2.62
C LEU A 171 -9.95 6.39 -1.96
N TRP A 172 -9.81 5.12 -1.60
CA TRP A 172 -10.90 4.32 -1.03
C TRP A 172 -11.03 4.42 0.49
N SER A 173 -10.04 4.98 1.17
CA SER A 173 -10.04 5.04 2.64
C SER A 173 -11.26 5.72 3.25
N PRO A 174 -11.84 6.81 2.70
CA PRO A 174 -13.02 7.42 3.28
C PRO A 174 -14.24 6.50 3.24
N VAL A 175 -14.50 5.87 2.08
CA VAL A 175 -15.63 4.95 1.95
C VAL A 175 -15.41 3.66 2.75
N ALA A 176 -14.18 3.17 2.85
CA ALA A 176 -13.87 2.02 3.69
C ALA A 176 -14.12 2.32 5.17
N GLY A 177 -13.73 3.52 5.62
CA GLY A 177 -14.01 3.99 6.98
C GLY A 177 -15.50 4.10 7.27
N GLU A 178 -16.28 4.69 6.35
CA GLU A 178 -17.74 4.78 6.46
C GLU A 178 -18.40 3.39 6.55
N ILE A 179 -17.98 2.47 5.68
CA ILE A 179 -18.49 1.09 5.70
C ILE A 179 -18.23 0.41 7.04
N ILE A 180 -17.02 0.48 7.58
CA ILE A 180 -16.70 -0.12 8.88
C ILE A 180 -17.50 0.54 10.01
N ALA A 181 -17.62 1.87 10.01
CA ALA A 181 -18.41 2.59 10.99
C ALA A 181 -19.89 2.19 10.94
N ASP A 182 -20.46 2.04 9.75
CA ASP A 182 -21.85 1.61 9.56
C ASP A 182 -22.08 0.17 10.02
N LEU A 183 -21.12 -0.73 9.75
CA LEU A 183 -21.18 -2.11 10.22
C LEU A 183 -21.15 -2.18 11.76
N ILE A 184 -20.32 -1.38 12.41
CA ILE A 184 -20.22 -1.31 13.87
C ILE A 184 -21.48 -0.71 14.50
N THR A 185 -21.97 0.41 13.96
CA THR A 185 -23.02 1.21 14.60
C THR A 185 -24.43 0.82 14.16
N LYS A 186 -24.59 0.32 12.92
CA LYS A 186 -25.91 0.01 12.30
C LYS A 186 -26.07 -1.47 11.98
N GLY A 187 -24.99 -2.28 12.11
CA GLY A 187 -25.00 -3.70 11.76
C GLY A 187 -25.09 -4.00 10.26
N LYS A 188 -25.05 -2.98 9.40
CA LYS A 188 -25.17 -3.13 7.94
C LYS A 188 -24.49 -1.99 7.20
N SER A 189 -24.03 -2.26 5.99
CA SER A 189 -23.52 -1.25 5.06
C SER A 189 -24.59 -0.92 3.99
N ALA A 190 -24.60 0.33 3.53
CA ALA A 190 -25.39 0.77 2.37
C ALA A 190 -24.84 0.19 1.05
N ILE A 191 -23.56 -0.15 1.02
CA ILE A 191 -22.86 -0.69 -0.15
C ILE A 191 -22.79 -2.21 -0.03
N ASN A 192 -22.95 -2.93 -1.13
CA ASN A 192 -22.74 -4.37 -1.17
C ASN A 192 -21.26 -4.72 -1.04
N ILE A 193 -20.83 -5.12 0.15
CA ILE A 193 -19.45 -5.49 0.47
C ILE A 193 -19.16 -7.00 0.34
N LYS A 194 -20.13 -7.80 -0.07
CA LYS A 194 -19.97 -9.26 -0.21
C LYS A 194 -18.78 -9.67 -1.07
N PRO A 195 -18.43 -8.97 -2.18
CA PRO A 195 -17.23 -9.27 -2.94
C PRO A 195 -15.91 -9.04 -2.18
N PHE A 196 -15.91 -8.23 -1.14
CA PHE A 196 -14.75 -7.83 -0.34
C PHE A 196 -14.61 -8.61 0.96
N SER A 197 -15.52 -9.58 1.23
CA SER A 197 -15.51 -10.35 2.47
C SER A 197 -14.12 -10.90 2.83
N PRO A 198 -13.68 -10.75 4.09
CA PRO A 198 -12.43 -11.34 4.58
C PRO A 198 -12.35 -12.86 4.39
N THR A 199 -13.48 -13.54 4.44
CA THR A 199 -13.56 -15.01 4.35
C THR A 199 -13.72 -15.56 2.93
N ARG A 200 -13.72 -14.69 1.90
CA ARG A 200 -13.88 -15.13 0.49
C ARG A 200 -12.78 -16.09 0.02
N PHE A 201 -11.63 -16.10 0.67
CA PHE A 201 -10.52 -17.02 0.37
C PHE A 201 -10.64 -18.38 1.05
N MET A 202 -11.56 -18.54 2.02
CA MET A 202 -11.81 -19.82 2.69
C MET A 202 -12.56 -20.81 1.78
N GLN A 203 -13.38 -20.33 0.86
CA GLN A 203 -14.28 -21.15 0.04
C GLN A 203 -13.65 -21.71 -1.23
N ARG A 204 -12.40 -21.40 -1.55
CA ARG A 204 -11.72 -21.80 -2.81
C ARG A 204 -11.10 -23.19 -2.82
N GLY A 205 -11.51 -24.09 -1.94
CA GLY A 205 -11.00 -25.48 -1.89
C GLY A 205 -11.57 -26.47 -2.91
N ALA A 206 -12.63 -26.15 -3.68
CA ALA A 206 -13.32 -27.17 -4.49
C ALA A 206 -13.77 -26.78 -5.90
N ARG A 207 -13.83 -25.53 -6.30
CA ARG A 207 -14.25 -25.15 -7.67
C ARG A 207 -13.61 -23.84 -8.12
N GLY A 208 -12.72 -23.90 -9.07
CA GLY A 208 -12.35 -22.72 -9.83
C GLY A 208 -11.01 -22.80 -10.52
N ARG A 209 -11.03 -23.24 -11.79
CA ARG A 209 -10.06 -22.78 -12.79
C ARG A 209 -10.24 -21.26 -13.00
N GLY A 210 -10.07 -20.45 -11.96
CA GLY A 210 -9.83 -19.03 -12.10
C GLY A 210 -8.38 -18.88 -12.57
N ARG A 211 -8.15 -18.15 -13.66
CA ARG A 211 -6.85 -17.70 -14.12
C ARG A 211 -6.09 -17.21 -12.88
N LYS A 212 -5.02 -17.92 -12.47
CA LYS A 212 -4.07 -17.39 -11.49
C LYS A 212 -3.49 -16.15 -12.17
N MET A 213 -3.93 -14.97 -11.78
CA MET A 213 -3.18 -13.76 -12.12
C MET A 213 -1.79 -13.97 -11.53
N ARG A 214 -0.76 -13.78 -12.33
CA ARG A 214 0.61 -13.76 -11.84
C ARG A 214 0.68 -12.64 -10.80
N THR A 215 1.37 -12.85 -9.71
CA THR A 215 1.56 -11.85 -8.64
C THR A 215 2.10 -10.53 -9.20
N GLU A 216 2.88 -10.60 -10.27
CA GLU A 216 3.43 -9.48 -11.03
C GLU A 216 2.34 -8.65 -11.75
N GLU A 217 1.25 -9.29 -12.23
CA GLU A 217 0.13 -8.60 -12.93
C GLU A 217 -0.79 -7.83 -11.97
N VAL A 218 -0.78 -8.16 -10.69
CA VAL A 218 -1.68 -7.56 -9.69
C VAL A 218 -1.22 -6.16 -9.25
N GLY A 219 0.05 -5.84 -9.42
CA GLY A 219 0.64 -4.55 -9.05
C GLY A 219 0.79 -3.54 -10.20
N GLU A 220 0.70 -4.01 -11.44
CA GLU A 220 0.90 -3.23 -12.66
C GLU A 220 -0.43 -2.85 -13.32
N GLN A 221 -1.35 -2.26 -12.57
CA GLN A 221 -2.58 -1.74 -13.16
C GLN A 221 -2.40 -0.28 -13.61
N TRP A 222 -1.35 -0.03 -14.43
CA TRP A 222 -1.11 1.25 -15.12
C TRP A 222 -0.64 0.99 -16.53
#